data_d15720d4562da311cfd83dd969b16a62
#
_entry.id   d15720d4562da311cfd83dd969b16a62
#
_cell.length_a   1.000
_cell.length_b   1.000
_cell.length_c   1.000
_cell.angle_alpha   90.00
_cell.angle_beta   90.00
_cell.angle_gamma   90.00
#
_symmetry.space_group_name_H-M   'P 1'
#
loop_
_entity.id
_entity.type
_entity.pdbx_description
1 polymer ?
#
loop_
_entity_poly.entity_id
_entity_poly.type
_entity_poly.pdbx_seq_one_letter_code
_entity_poly.pdbx_strand_id
1 'polypeptide(L)'
;MTDIRKRRARDPVATREAILEAARALLAKDGPDGVSLSEVAHLAGVNRGTAYQHFETREKLIEATADWVSERMFRSVFGDPETIGERRVEEVDIADTTDRLALFAMDNPELCRIWLLQLLASPDPMADPFWREYEGSLQRFANSDLAEEGVDAEVLSVLMLAGAFLWPIWARSHAREEGERRALGRRLAQECLRLCMFGSMRSDKFPDIAERLGRPLAPLPRVAQG
;
A
#
# COMPACT_ATOMS: atom_id res chain seq x y z
N MET A 1 53.23 -7.14 -9.44
CA MET A 1 52.43 -6.61 -8.30
C MET A 1 50.97 -6.70 -8.75
N THR A 2 50.29 -7.74 -8.28
CA THR A 2 48.93 -8.09 -8.68
C THR A 2 47.98 -7.46 -7.64
N ASP A 3 47.28 -6.41 -8.06
CA ASP A 3 46.28 -5.71 -7.23
C ASP A 3 45.04 -6.58 -7.10
N ILE A 4 44.96 -7.37 -6.03
CA ILE A 4 43.78 -8.14 -5.66
C ILE A 4 42.80 -7.13 -5.04
N ARG A 5 41.95 -6.52 -5.89
CA ARG A 5 40.78 -5.80 -5.45
C ARG A 5 39.92 -6.73 -4.58
N LYS A 6 40.07 -6.60 -3.28
CA LYS A 6 39.23 -7.21 -2.24
C LYS A 6 37.76 -6.85 -2.56
N ARG A 7 37.03 -7.78 -3.15
CA ARG A 7 35.59 -7.64 -3.39
C ARG A 7 34.94 -7.43 -2.02
N ARG A 8 34.55 -6.18 -1.73
CA ARG A 8 33.83 -5.84 -0.50
C ARG A 8 32.63 -6.78 -0.44
N ALA A 9 32.54 -7.60 0.61
CA ALA A 9 31.35 -8.43 0.84
C ALA A 9 30.14 -7.48 0.85
N ARG A 10 29.21 -7.68 -0.08
CA ARG A 10 27.95 -6.94 -0.07
C ARG A 10 27.22 -7.29 1.21
N ASP A 11 26.67 -6.28 1.85
CA ASP A 11 25.81 -6.43 3.02
C ASP A 11 24.66 -7.40 2.65
N PRO A 12 24.46 -8.49 3.41
CA PRO A 12 23.40 -9.46 3.13
C PRO A 12 21.99 -8.82 3.14
N VAL A 13 21.75 -7.83 4.00
CA VAL A 13 20.47 -7.10 4.09
C VAL A 13 20.26 -6.30 2.80
N ALA A 14 21.22 -5.46 2.42
CA ALA A 14 21.14 -4.67 1.19
C ALA A 14 21.06 -5.56 -0.07
N THR A 15 21.67 -6.74 -0.03
CA THR A 15 21.58 -7.72 -1.13
C THR A 15 20.18 -8.30 -1.22
N ARG A 16 19.57 -8.67 -0.09
CA ARG A 16 18.21 -9.20 -0.03
C ARG A 16 17.20 -8.15 -0.52
N GLU A 17 17.33 -6.90 -0.10
CA GLU A 17 16.48 -5.80 -0.56
C GLU A 17 16.59 -5.58 -2.08
N ALA A 18 17.80 -5.60 -2.64
CA ALA A 18 18.00 -5.48 -4.08
C ALA A 18 17.33 -6.62 -4.87
N ILE A 19 17.33 -7.85 -4.33
CA ILE A 19 16.66 -9.00 -4.93
C ILE A 19 15.13 -8.81 -4.87
N LEU A 20 14.58 -8.37 -3.73
CA LEU A 20 13.14 -8.12 -3.58
C LEU A 20 12.66 -6.99 -4.49
N GLU A 21 13.42 -5.90 -4.60
CA GLU A 21 13.10 -4.80 -5.52
C GLU A 21 13.12 -5.25 -6.99
N ALA A 22 14.08 -6.08 -7.39
CA ALA A 22 14.12 -6.66 -8.73
C ALA A 22 12.93 -7.60 -8.99
N ALA A 23 12.58 -8.44 -8.01
CA ALA A 23 11.41 -9.32 -8.09
C ALA A 23 10.11 -8.52 -8.19
N ARG A 24 9.97 -7.45 -7.41
CA ARG A 24 8.85 -6.51 -7.50
C ARG A 24 8.69 -5.95 -8.92
N ALA A 25 9.80 -5.50 -9.52
CA ALA A 25 9.77 -4.92 -10.86
C ALA A 25 9.29 -5.93 -11.93
N LEU A 26 9.71 -7.19 -11.82
CA LEU A 26 9.25 -8.25 -12.72
C LEU A 26 7.79 -8.63 -12.46
N LEU A 27 7.38 -8.77 -11.18
CA LEU A 27 5.98 -9.00 -10.81
C LEU A 27 5.05 -7.90 -11.34
N ALA A 28 5.49 -6.65 -11.23
CA ALA A 28 4.73 -5.51 -11.73
C ALA A 28 4.57 -5.52 -13.26
N LYS A 29 5.60 -5.94 -13.98
CA LYS A 29 5.63 -5.93 -15.44
C LYS A 29 4.93 -7.17 -16.03
N ASP A 30 5.35 -8.34 -15.61
CA ASP A 30 5.07 -9.62 -16.29
C ASP A 30 4.16 -10.55 -15.47
N GLY A 31 3.79 -10.13 -14.25
CA GLY A 31 2.99 -10.95 -13.31
C GLY A 31 3.81 -12.09 -12.69
N PRO A 32 3.14 -12.95 -11.88
CA PRO A 32 3.85 -14.06 -11.23
C PRO A 32 4.57 -15.00 -12.21
N ASP A 33 3.98 -15.29 -13.35
CA ASP A 33 4.54 -16.24 -14.33
C ASP A 33 5.83 -15.74 -15.00
N GLY A 34 6.02 -14.42 -15.07
CA GLY A 34 7.24 -13.78 -15.61
C GLY A 34 8.43 -13.76 -14.66
N VAL A 35 8.30 -14.19 -13.40
CA VAL A 35 9.38 -14.14 -12.42
C VAL A 35 10.23 -15.41 -12.45
N SER A 36 11.54 -15.25 -12.61
CA SER A 36 12.51 -16.33 -12.38
C SER A 36 13.66 -15.84 -11.50
N LEU A 37 14.20 -16.73 -10.65
CA LEU A 37 15.37 -16.41 -9.80
C LEU A 37 16.59 -15.96 -10.62
N SER A 38 16.74 -16.47 -11.84
CA SER A 38 17.84 -16.09 -12.72
C SER A 38 17.70 -14.68 -13.27
N GLU A 39 16.50 -14.30 -13.68
CA GLU A 39 16.19 -12.96 -14.18
C GLU A 39 16.25 -11.91 -13.07
N VAL A 40 15.69 -12.27 -11.90
CA VAL A 40 15.78 -11.44 -10.69
C VAL A 40 17.24 -11.22 -10.29
N ALA A 41 18.08 -12.27 -10.28
CA ALA A 41 19.51 -12.14 -9.98
C ALA A 41 20.21 -11.19 -10.96
N HIS A 42 19.91 -11.31 -12.24
CA HIS A 42 20.47 -10.44 -13.28
C HIS A 42 20.04 -8.97 -13.04
N LEU A 43 18.77 -8.72 -12.83
CA LEU A 43 18.23 -7.38 -12.59
C LEU A 43 18.76 -6.76 -11.29
N ALA A 44 18.89 -7.56 -10.21
CA ALA A 44 19.47 -7.14 -8.94
C ALA A 44 20.99 -6.93 -8.98
N GLY A 45 21.66 -7.29 -10.10
CA GLY A 45 23.11 -7.22 -10.23
C GLY A 45 23.85 -8.13 -9.26
N VAL A 46 23.27 -9.30 -8.94
CA VAL A 46 23.89 -10.36 -8.13
C VAL A 46 24.11 -11.62 -8.96
N ASN A 47 24.98 -12.53 -8.50
CA ASN A 47 25.09 -13.82 -9.17
C ASN A 47 23.91 -14.74 -8.81
N ARG A 48 23.61 -15.70 -9.68
CA ARG A 48 22.51 -16.65 -9.52
C ARG A 48 22.61 -17.42 -8.18
N GLY A 49 23.80 -17.86 -7.80
CA GLY A 49 24.04 -18.57 -6.55
C GLY A 49 23.67 -17.73 -5.32
N THR A 50 23.95 -16.42 -5.36
CA THR A 50 23.54 -15.49 -4.29
C THR A 50 22.01 -15.39 -4.18
N ALA A 51 21.31 -15.30 -5.30
CA ALA A 51 19.84 -15.26 -5.25
C ALA A 51 19.26 -16.55 -4.65
N TYR A 52 19.80 -17.73 -5.04
CA TYR A 52 19.39 -19.02 -4.47
C TYR A 52 19.79 -19.19 -2.98
N GLN A 53 20.82 -18.52 -2.50
CA GLN A 53 21.15 -18.49 -1.06
C GLN A 53 20.12 -17.68 -0.24
N HIS A 54 19.52 -16.66 -0.81
CA HIS A 54 18.48 -15.85 -0.15
C HIS A 54 17.09 -16.46 -0.28
N PHE A 55 16.80 -17.08 -1.43
CA PHE A 55 15.48 -17.64 -1.74
C PHE A 55 15.63 -18.98 -2.45
N GLU A 56 15.28 -20.05 -1.76
CA GLU A 56 15.46 -21.42 -2.27
C GLU A 56 14.63 -21.71 -3.51
N THR A 57 13.43 -21.15 -3.59
CA THR A 57 12.49 -21.36 -4.70
C THR A 57 11.92 -20.03 -5.20
N ARG A 58 11.35 -20.08 -6.39
CA ARG A 58 10.60 -18.96 -6.99
C ARG A 58 9.39 -18.56 -6.12
N GLU A 59 8.67 -19.54 -5.61
CA GLU A 59 7.50 -19.34 -4.77
C GLU A 59 7.88 -18.60 -3.48
N LYS A 60 8.98 -19.00 -2.83
CA LYS A 60 9.52 -18.32 -1.65
C LYS A 60 9.96 -16.89 -1.94
N LEU A 61 10.47 -16.62 -3.13
CA LEU A 61 10.82 -15.27 -3.55
C LEU A 61 9.56 -14.42 -3.75
N ILE A 62 8.52 -14.95 -4.39
CA ILE A 62 7.26 -14.24 -4.63
C ILE A 62 6.57 -13.93 -3.30
N GLU A 63 6.47 -14.91 -2.40
CA GLU A 63 5.93 -14.76 -1.05
C GLU A 63 6.66 -13.64 -0.28
N ALA A 64 7.99 -13.74 -0.19
CA ALA A 64 8.79 -12.73 0.49
C ALA A 64 8.73 -11.33 -0.17
N THR A 65 8.48 -11.26 -1.47
CA THR A 65 8.27 -9.98 -2.16
C THR A 65 6.92 -9.38 -1.79
N ALA A 66 5.88 -10.19 -1.67
CA ALA A 66 4.57 -9.74 -1.23
C ALA A 66 4.59 -9.26 0.23
N ASP A 67 5.25 -10.00 1.13
CA ASP A 67 5.46 -9.58 2.53
C ASP A 67 6.19 -8.23 2.62
N TRP A 68 7.23 -8.06 1.81
CA TRP A 68 7.98 -6.81 1.75
C TRP A 68 7.12 -5.64 1.20
N VAL A 69 6.23 -5.90 0.23
CA VAL A 69 5.27 -4.91 -0.27
C VAL A 69 4.28 -4.55 0.84
N SER A 70 3.71 -5.54 1.53
CA SER A 70 2.80 -5.33 2.66
C SER A 70 3.44 -4.46 3.76
N GLU A 71 4.70 -4.74 4.13
CA GLU A 71 5.43 -3.93 5.10
C GLU A 71 5.64 -2.48 4.63
N ARG A 72 5.95 -2.26 3.36
CA ARG A 72 6.07 -0.91 2.80
C ARG A 72 4.75 -0.15 2.82
N MET A 73 3.65 -0.81 2.49
CA MET A 73 2.31 -0.23 2.59
C MET A 73 2.00 0.14 4.03
N PHE A 74 2.26 -0.78 4.96
CA PHE A 74 2.07 -0.57 6.38
C PHE A 74 2.79 0.68 6.88
N ARG A 75 4.11 0.76 6.63
CA ARG A 75 4.94 1.92 7.05
C ARG A 75 4.50 3.23 6.41
N SER A 76 4.05 3.18 5.16
CA SER A 76 3.63 4.39 4.43
C SER A 76 2.29 4.92 4.93
N VAL A 77 1.36 4.05 5.31
CA VAL A 77 0.01 4.43 5.73
C VAL A 77 -0.05 4.68 7.24
N PHE A 78 0.46 3.75 8.03
CA PHE A 78 0.35 3.76 9.49
C PHE A 78 1.60 4.30 10.19
N GLY A 79 2.76 4.25 9.57
CA GLY A 79 4.05 4.60 10.17
C GLY A 79 4.76 3.40 10.76
N ASP A 80 5.54 3.63 11.84
CA ASP A 80 6.36 2.59 12.44
C ASP A 80 5.51 1.55 13.21
N PRO A 81 5.63 0.24 12.86
CA PRO A 81 4.91 -0.83 13.56
C PRO A 81 5.15 -0.88 15.07
N GLU A 82 6.35 -0.47 15.53
CA GLU A 82 6.70 -0.49 16.96
C GLU A 82 5.91 0.55 17.78
N THR A 83 5.40 1.62 17.15
CA THR A 83 4.69 2.71 17.82
C THR A 83 3.17 2.64 17.68
N ILE A 84 2.65 1.83 16.76
CA ILE A 84 1.20 1.81 16.45
C ILE A 84 0.38 1.19 17.58
N GLY A 85 0.89 0.10 18.19
CA GLY A 85 0.14 -0.64 19.23
C GLY A 85 -0.18 0.17 20.48
N GLU A 86 0.49 1.29 20.69
CA GLU A 86 0.31 2.18 21.84
C GLU A 86 -0.66 3.35 21.56
N ARG A 87 -1.06 3.56 20.30
CA ARG A 87 -1.91 4.70 19.92
C ARG A 87 -3.37 4.45 20.31
N ARG A 88 -3.95 5.42 20.99
CA ARG A 88 -5.38 5.45 21.22
C ARG A 88 -6.10 5.84 19.93
N VAL A 89 -7.34 5.37 19.76
CA VAL A 89 -8.12 5.66 18.55
C VAL A 89 -8.39 7.17 18.36
N GLU A 90 -8.52 7.90 19.46
CA GLU A 90 -8.73 9.34 19.48
C GLU A 90 -7.49 10.15 19.05
N GLU A 91 -6.32 9.53 19.08
CA GLU A 91 -5.04 10.13 18.68
C GLU A 91 -4.73 9.89 17.18
N VAL A 92 -5.54 9.06 16.51
CA VAL A 92 -5.35 8.75 15.10
C VAL A 92 -5.95 9.86 14.24
N ASP A 93 -5.14 10.54 13.45
CA ASP A 93 -5.61 11.44 12.40
C ASP A 93 -6.16 10.61 11.22
N ILE A 94 -7.49 10.39 11.25
CA ILE A 94 -8.19 9.61 10.23
C ILE A 94 -8.06 10.26 8.85
N ALA A 95 -8.05 11.59 8.79
CA ALA A 95 -7.93 12.32 7.53
C ALA A 95 -6.54 12.12 6.92
N ASP A 96 -5.48 12.25 7.72
CA ASP A 96 -4.10 12.02 7.29
C ASP A 96 -3.87 10.55 6.88
N THR A 97 -4.39 9.59 7.64
CA THR A 97 -4.31 8.16 7.31
C THR A 97 -5.00 7.85 5.98
N THR A 98 -6.18 8.42 5.75
CA THR A 98 -6.93 8.26 4.49
C THR A 98 -6.18 8.90 3.31
N ASP A 99 -5.59 10.09 3.51
CA ASP A 99 -4.75 10.75 2.49
C ASP A 99 -3.52 9.91 2.15
N ARG A 100 -2.81 9.37 3.16
CA ARG A 100 -1.63 8.51 2.94
C ARG A 100 -1.98 7.27 2.15
N LEU A 101 -3.07 6.59 2.48
CA LEU A 101 -3.53 5.42 1.74
C LEU A 101 -3.84 5.76 0.28
N ALA A 102 -4.61 6.81 0.05
CA ALA A 102 -4.99 7.23 -1.29
C ALA A 102 -3.78 7.67 -2.13
N LEU A 103 -2.86 8.44 -1.56
CA LEU A 103 -1.64 8.89 -2.24
C LEU A 103 -0.69 7.71 -2.49
N PHE A 104 -0.51 6.81 -1.50
CA PHE A 104 0.31 5.61 -1.69
C PHE A 104 -0.21 4.76 -2.85
N ALA A 105 -1.51 4.52 -2.92
CA ALA A 105 -2.12 3.74 -3.98
C ALA A 105 -1.94 4.40 -5.37
N MET A 106 -2.05 5.73 -5.45
CA MET A 106 -1.83 6.48 -6.70
C MET A 106 -0.37 6.49 -7.15
N ASP A 107 0.57 6.58 -6.20
CA ASP A 107 2.00 6.63 -6.49
C ASP A 107 2.61 5.24 -6.72
N ASN A 108 1.98 4.19 -6.19
CA ASN A 108 2.48 2.81 -6.24
C ASN A 108 1.42 1.80 -6.70
N PRO A 109 0.74 2.01 -7.85
CA PRO A 109 -0.35 1.12 -8.29
C PRO A 109 0.09 -0.31 -8.54
N GLU A 110 1.36 -0.51 -8.93
CA GLU A 110 1.94 -1.84 -9.11
C GLU A 110 2.16 -2.58 -7.78
N LEU A 111 2.52 -1.88 -6.69
CA LEU A 111 2.64 -2.50 -5.37
C LEU A 111 1.25 -2.94 -4.87
N CYS A 112 0.25 -2.09 -5.01
CA CYS A 112 -1.14 -2.41 -4.66
C CYS A 112 -1.64 -3.62 -5.44
N ARG A 113 -1.29 -3.73 -6.74
CA ARG A 113 -1.66 -4.89 -7.56
C ARG A 113 -0.98 -6.17 -7.09
N ILE A 114 0.31 -6.14 -6.78
CA ILE A 114 1.07 -7.29 -6.27
C ILE A 114 0.44 -7.78 -4.97
N TRP A 115 0.23 -6.86 -4.04
CA TRP A 115 -0.39 -7.15 -2.75
C TRP A 115 -1.79 -7.77 -2.91
N LEU A 116 -2.64 -7.15 -3.73
CA LEU A 116 -4.01 -7.65 -3.96
C LEU A 116 -4.02 -9.05 -4.57
N LEU A 117 -3.16 -9.32 -5.56
CA LEU A 117 -3.06 -10.65 -6.17
C LEU A 117 -2.57 -11.71 -5.18
N GLN A 118 -1.62 -11.35 -4.32
CA GLN A 118 -1.14 -12.24 -3.26
C GLN A 118 -2.23 -12.52 -2.22
N LEU A 119 -2.96 -11.48 -1.83
CA LEU A 119 -4.07 -11.62 -0.89
C LEU A 119 -5.15 -12.57 -1.42
N LEU A 120 -5.52 -12.40 -2.71
CA LEU A 120 -6.51 -13.27 -3.38
C LEU A 120 -6.03 -14.72 -3.54
N ALA A 121 -4.72 -14.95 -3.62
CA ALA A 121 -4.13 -16.28 -3.74
C ALA A 121 -3.83 -16.93 -2.37
N SER A 122 -3.86 -16.16 -1.28
CA SER A 122 -3.55 -16.63 0.07
C SER A 122 -4.67 -17.53 0.61
N PRO A 123 -4.34 -18.67 1.24
CA PRO A 123 -5.32 -19.47 1.99
C PRO A 123 -5.78 -18.78 3.28
N ASP A 124 -5.00 -17.82 3.79
CA ASP A 124 -5.29 -17.03 4.98
C ASP A 124 -4.95 -15.54 4.71
N PRO A 125 -5.81 -14.80 4.01
CA PRO A 125 -5.57 -13.40 3.70
C PRO A 125 -5.54 -12.51 4.95
N MET A 126 -6.19 -12.93 6.05
CA MET A 126 -6.24 -12.18 7.29
C MET A 126 -4.89 -12.21 8.06
N ALA A 127 -3.97 -13.10 7.70
CA ALA A 127 -2.63 -13.11 8.27
C ALA A 127 -1.73 -11.96 7.77
N ASP A 128 -2.11 -11.28 6.68
CA ASP A 128 -1.34 -10.15 6.14
C ASP A 128 -1.24 -9.00 7.15
N PRO A 129 -0.02 -8.49 7.44
CA PRO A 129 0.18 -7.44 8.46
C PRO A 129 -0.55 -6.13 8.16
N PHE A 130 -0.58 -5.71 6.89
CA PHE A 130 -1.25 -4.47 6.50
C PHE A 130 -2.77 -4.61 6.62
N TRP A 131 -3.34 -5.73 6.15
CA TRP A 131 -4.77 -6.02 6.28
C TRP A 131 -5.19 -6.02 7.74
N ARG A 132 -4.47 -6.78 8.56
CA ARG A 132 -4.75 -6.96 10.00
C ARG A 132 -4.76 -5.63 10.77
N GLU A 133 -3.80 -4.73 10.48
CA GLU A 133 -3.78 -3.41 11.11
C GLU A 133 -4.89 -2.52 10.58
N TYR A 134 -5.18 -2.58 9.28
CA TYR A 134 -6.24 -1.78 8.68
C TYR A 134 -7.61 -2.14 9.27
N GLU A 135 -7.97 -3.42 9.27
CA GLU A 135 -9.20 -3.93 9.86
C GLU A 135 -9.24 -3.68 11.38
N GLY A 136 -8.14 -3.98 12.09
CA GLY A 136 -8.02 -3.75 13.52
C GLY A 136 -8.21 -2.29 13.91
N SER A 137 -7.72 -1.34 13.09
CA SER A 137 -7.96 0.09 13.26
C SER A 137 -9.43 0.46 13.11
N LEU A 138 -10.10 -0.09 12.11
CA LEU A 138 -11.54 0.11 11.91
C LEU A 138 -12.37 -0.55 13.01
N GLN A 139 -11.95 -1.71 13.52
CA GLN A 139 -12.60 -2.37 14.65
C GLN A 139 -12.48 -1.54 15.94
N ARG A 140 -11.30 -0.97 16.22
CA ARG A 140 -11.10 -0.05 17.36
C ARG A 140 -11.97 1.20 17.21
N PHE A 141 -12.04 1.76 16.01
CA PHE A 141 -12.91 2.89 15.70
C PHE A 141 -14.38 2.52 15.89
N ALA A 142 -14.87 1.42 15.32
CA ALA A 142 -16.27 1.00 15.43
C ALA A 142 -16.72 0.73 16.87
N ASN A 143 -15.79 0.35 17.75
CA ASN A 143 -16.04 0.12 19.18
C ASN A 143 -15.90 1.37 20.05
N SER A 144 -15.59 2.54 19.47
CA SER A 144 -15.43 3.81 20.19
C SER A 144 -16.68 4.67 20.10
N ASP A 145 -16.70 5.77 20.87
CA ASP A 145 -17.77 6.77 20.82
C ASP A 145 -17.66 7.70 19.59
N LEU A 146 -16.66 7.49 18.74
CA LEU A 146 -16.43 8.25 17.50
C LEU A 146 -17.25 7.72 16.32
N ALA A 147 -17.69 6.45 16.40
CA ALA A 147 -18.45 5.79 15.34
C ALA A 147 -19.97 5.86 15.61
N GLU A 148 -20.74 5.77 14.54
CA GLU A 148 -22.17 5.49 14.64
C GLU A 148 -22.37 4.03 15.10
N GLU A 149 -23.49 3.76 15.77
CA GLU A 149 -23.83 2.41 16.24
C GLU A 149 -24.08 1.45 15.06
N GLY A 150 -23.54 0.24 15.16
CA GLY A 150 -23.77 -0.81 14.16
C GLY A 150 -22.84 -0.77 12.96
N VAL A 151 -21.74 -0.01 12.99
CA VAL A 151 -20.71 -0.04 11.94
C VAL A 151 -20.05 -1.42 11.90
N ASP A 152 -20.15 -2.10 10.75
CA ASP A 152 -19.48 -3.36 10.46
C ASP A 152 -18.06 -3.07 9.94
N ALA A 153 -17.06 -3.21 10.82
CA ALA A 153 -15.67 -2.87 10.52
C ALA A 153 -15.05 -3.80 9.47
N GLU A 154 -15.45 -5.09 9.43
CA GLU A 154 -14.95 -6.06 8.46
C GLU A 154 -15.44 -5.68 7.05
N VAL A 155 -16.74 -5.48 6.86
CA VAL A 155 -17.31 -5.06 5.57
C VAL A 155 -16.78 -3.70 5.16
N LEU A 156 -16.67 -2.74 6.10
CA LEU A 156 -16.15 -1.40 5.81
C LEU A 156 -14.69 -1.46 5.36
N SER A 157 -13.85 -2.31 5.96
CA SER A 157 -12.44 -2.47 5.56
C SER A 157 -12.31 -2.95 4.12
N VAL A 158 -13.11 -3.95 3.74
CA VAL A 158 -13.13 -4.47 2.36
C VAL A 158 -13.55 -3.38 1.36
N LEU A 159 -14.63 -2.66 1.66
CA LEU A 159 -15.13 -1.60 0.77
C LEU A 159 -14.13 -0.47 0.57
N MET A 160 -13.51 -0.01 1.65
CA MET A 160 -12.55 1.09 1.59
C MET A 160 -11.27 0.69 0.85
N LEU A 161 -10.71 -0.50 1.14
CA LEU A 161 -9.50 -0.98 0.46
C LEU A 161 -9.77 -1.30 -1.02
N ALA A 162 -10.92 -1.91 -1.35
CA ALA A 162 -11.29 -2.14 -2.74
C ALA A 162 -11.35 -0.82 -3.52
N GLY A 163 -11.96 0.21 -2.97
CA GLY A 163 -12.00 1.54 -3.57
C GLY A 163 -10.61 2.13 -3.75
N ALA A 164 -9.77 2.07 -2.71
CA ALA A 164 -8.42 2.63 -2.74
C ALA A 164 -7.53 1.97 -3.79
N PHE A 165 -7.62 0.65 -3.99
CA PHE A 165 -6.76 -0.07 -4.92
C PHE A 165 -7.30 -0.19 -6.34
N LEU A 166 -8.62 -0.08 -6.54
CA LEU A 166 -9.22 -0.04 -7.87
C LEU A 166 -9.14 1.36 -8.50
N TRP A 167 -9.19 2.42 -7.68
CA TRP A 167 -9.14 3.79 -8.17
C TRP A 167 -7.91 4.12 -9.04
N PRO A 168 -6.67 3.72 -8.69
CA PRO A 168 -5.50 3.96 -9.53
C PRO A 168 -5.59 3.31 -10.91
N ILE A 169 -6.30 2.18 -11.05
CA ILE A 169 -6.51 1.52 -12.35
C ILE A 169 -7.33 2.42 -13.28
N TRP A 170 -8.41 3.00 -12.75
CA TRP A 170 -9.21 3.98 -13.48
C TRP A 170 -8.44 5.27 -13.73
N ALA A 171 -7.71 5.78 -12.73
CA ALA A 171 -6.99 7.03 -12.77
C ALA A 171 -5.84 7.04 -13.79
N ARG A 172 -5.21 5.88 -14.07
CA ARG A 172 -4.11 5.75 -15.06
C ARG A 172 -4.47 6.25 -16.46
N SER A 173 -5.73 6.13 -16.86
CA SER A 173 -6.21 6.65 -18.14
C SER A 173 -6.46 8.16 -18.13
N HIS A 174 -6.48 8.80 -16.95
CA HIS A 174 -6.88 10.19 -16.75
C HIS A 174 -5.78 11.10 -16.19
N ALA A 175 -4.63 10.54 -15.79
CA ALA A 175 -3.52 11.28 -15.22
C ALA A 175 -2.18 10.79 -15.77
N ARG A 176 -1.47 11.66 -16.46
CA ARG A 176 -0.13 11.38 -17.02
C ARG A 176 0.97 12.00 -16.18
N GLU A 177 0.69 13.16 -15.56
CA GLU A 177 1.64 13.90 -14.77
C GLU A 177 1.49 13.60 -13.27
N GLU A 178 2.57 13.80 -12.50
CA GLU A 178 2.57 13.58 -11.05
C GLU A 178 1.56 14.48 -10.33
N GLY A 179 1.46 15.75 -10.74
CA GLY A 179 0.48 16.69 -10.18
C GLY A 179 -0.96 16.24 -10.37
N GLU A 180 -1.29 15.68 -11.53
CA GLU A 180 -2.61 15.12 -11.83
C GLU A 180 -2.90 13.89 -10.98
N ARG A 181 -1.92 12.98 -10.83
CA ARG A 181 -2.05 11.80 -9.97
C ARG A 181 -2.32 12.18 -8.52
N ARG A 182 -1.57 13.14 -7.98
CA ARG A 182 -1.80 13.65 -6.62
C ARG A 182 -3.18 14.30 -6.46
N ALA A 183 -3.66 15.03 -7.46
CA ALA A 183 -5.00 15.60 -7.46
C ALA A 183 -6.09 14.51 -7.41
N LEU A 184 -5.92 13.42 -8.18
CA LEU A 184 -6.83 12.28 -8.16
C LEU A 184 -6.76 11.49 -6.84
N GLY A 185 -5.58 11.39 -6.21
CA GLY A 185 -5.44 10.79 -4.87
C GLY A 185 -6.21 11.57 -3.82
N ARG A 186 -6.03 12.89 -3.76
CA ARG A 186 -6.78 13.75 -2.83
C ARG A 186 -8.30 13.68 -3.06
N ARG A 187 -8.72 13.54 -4.29
CA ARG A 187 -10.12 13.40 -4.63
C ARG A 187 -10.72 12.09 -4.10
N LEU A 188 -9.97 10.97 -4.22
CA LEU A 188 -10.37 9.71 -3.61
C LEU A 188 -10.48 9.83 -2.09
N ALA A 189 -9.44 10.35 -1.43
CA ALA A 189 -9.41 10.52 0.02
C ALA A 189 -10.59 11.35 0.52
N GLN A 190 -10.89 12.45 -0.17
CA GLN A 190 -12.02 13.31 0.18
C GLN A 190 -13.36 12.57 0.05
N GLU A 191 -13.55 11.74 -0.97
CA GLU A 191 -14.78 10.98 -1.15
C GLU A 191 -14.91 9.86 -0.12
N CYS A 192 -13.79 9.19 0.23
CA CYS A 192 -13.77 8.23 1.33
C CYS A 192 -14.17 8.88 2.66
N LEU A 193 -13.57 10.03 2.99
CA LEU A 193 -13.93 10.78 4.20
C LEU A 193 -15.39 11.22 4.21
N ARG A 194 -15.90 11.69 3.06
CA ARG A 194 -17.31 12.09 2.93
C ARG A 194 -18.24 10.91 3.18
N LEU A 195 -17.95 9.74 2.63
CA LEU A 195 -18.74 8.53 2.88
C LEU A 195 -18.68 8.12 4.36
N CYS A 196 -17.50 8.18 4.98
CA CYS A 196 -17.37 7.87 6.40
C CYS A 196 -18.15 8.85 7.28
N MET A 197 -18.07 10.16 6.99
CA MET A 197 -18.77 11.19 7.79
C MET A 197 -20.29 11.05 7.77
N PHE A 198 -20.85 10.58 6.68
CA PHE A 198 -22.31 10.45 6.52
C PHE A 198 -22.79 8.99 6.63
N GLY A 199 -21.87 8.05 6.88
CA GLY A 199 -22.19 6.62 6.98
C GLY A 199 -21.70 5.94 8.25
N SER A 200 -20.49 6.25 8.73
CA SER A 200 -19.86 5.53 9.83
C SER A 200 -19.35 6.41 10.97
N MET A 201 -19.09 7.69 10.70
CA MET A 201 -18.51 8.63 11.66
C MET A 201 -19.60 9.54 12.23
N ARG A 202 -19.57 9.75 13.53
CA ARG A 202 -20.36 10.78 14.18
C ARG A 202 -19.82 12.15 13.84
N SER A 203 -20.52 12.89 12.98
CA SER A 203 -20.05 14.18 12.44
C SER A 203 -19.78 15.24 13.51
N ASP A 204 -20.49 15.20 14.66
CA ASP A 204 -20.27 16.08 15.81
C ASP A 204 -18.91 15.86 16.51
N LYS A 205 -18.28 14.68 16.29
CA LYS A 205 -16.96 14.33 16.85
C LYS A 205 -15.78 14.72 15.94
N PHE A 206 -16.03 15.11 14.68
CA PHE A 206 -15.01 15.38 13.67
C PHE A 206 -15.24 16.72 12.96
N PRO A 207 -15.23 17.86 13.67
CA PRO A 207 -15.51 19.17 13.07
C PRO A 207 -14.51 19.57 11.99
N ASP A 208 -13.23 19.24 12.16
CA ASP A 208 -12.18 19.58 11.19
C ASP A 208 -12.37 18.82 9.85
N ILE A 209 -12.81 17.55 9.90
CA ILE A 209 -13.13 16.77 8.70
C ILE A 209 -14.37 17.36 8.01
N ALA A 210 -15.39 17.72 8.76
CA ALA A 210 -16.60 18.35 8.24
C ALA A 210 -16.27 19.68 7.54
N GLU A 211 -15.43 20.54 8.14
CA GLU A 211 -14.93 21.78 7.51
C GLU A 211 -14.15 21.49 6.22
N ARG A 212 -13.24 20.51 6.24
CA ARG A 212 -12.48 20.10 5.05
C ARG A 212 -13.37 19.65 3.91
N LEU A 213 -14.42 18.87 4.18
CA LEU A 213 -15.37 18.39 3.18
C LEU A 213 -16.27 19.50 2.61
N GLY A 214 -16.51 20.56 3.36
CA GLY A 214 -17.23 21.76 2.90
C GLY A 214 -16.41 22.62 1.91
N ARG A 215 -15.12 22.40 1.76
CA ARG A 215 -14.28 23.15 0.80
C ARG A 215 -14.46 22.62 -0.63
N PRO A 216 -14.56 23.50 -1.66
CA PRO A 216 -14.66 23.06 -3.05
C PRO A 216 -13.43 22.25 -3.48
N LEU A 217 -13.67 21.15 -4.19
CA LEU A 217 -12.60 20.41 -4.84
C LEU A 217 -11.96 21.24 -5.96
N ALA A 218 -10.65 21.15 -6.13
CA ALA A 218 -9.98 21.68 -7.30
C ALA A 218 -10.62 21.06 -8.57
N PRO A 219 -10.82 21.87 -9.65
CA PRO A 219 -11.40 21.34 -10.88
C PRO A 219 -10.54 20.23 -11.44
N LEU A 220 -11.20 19.20 -12.00
CA LEU A 220 -10.50 18.11 -12.68
C LEU A 220 -9.68 18.64 -13.85
N PRO A 221 -8.49 18.09 -14.10
CA PRO A 221 -7.84 18.26 -15.38
C PRO A 221 -8.81 17.79 -16.47
N ARG A 222 -9.07 18.67 -17.45
CA ARG A 222 -9.93 18.31 -18.57
C ARG A 222 -9.22 17.22 -19.36
N VAL A 223 -9.89 16.06 -19.49
CA VAL A 223 -9.44 15.01 -20.41
C VAL A 223 -9.48 15.63 -21.81
N ALA A 224 -8.31 15.76 -22.45
CA ALA A 224 -8.26 16.10 -23.86
C ALA A 224 -9.01 15.00 -24.62
N GLN A 225 -10.17 15.35 -25.18
CA GLN A 225 -10.84 14.50 -26.14
C GLN A 225 -9.94 14.43 -27.38
N GLY A 226 -9.24 13.30 -27.54
CA GLY A 226 -8.49 12.95 -28.72
C GLY A 226 -9.32 12.05 -29.62
#